data_200762ea117d4b004e78b46d9e8571d1
#
_entry.id   200762ea117d4b004e78b46d9e8571d1
#
_cell.length_a   1.000
_cell.length_b   1.000
_cell.length_c   1.000
_cell.angle_alpha   90.00
_cell.angle_beta   90.00
_cell.angle_gamma   90.00
#
_symmetry.space_group_name_H-M   'P 1'
#
loop_
_entity.id
_entity.type
_entity.pdbx_description
1 polymer ?
#
loop_
_entity_poly.entity_id
_entity_poly.type
_entity_poly.pdbx_seq_one_letter_code
_entity_poly.pdbx_strand_id
1 'polypeptide(L)' 'MSLFAHIEELIEKHQNLQRQIEEEMNHPLVDTLKLSELKRKKLRLKEKIEKLKAERQVA' A
#
# COMPACT_ATOMS: atom_id res chain seq x y z
N MET A 1 10.29 -18.07 1.28
CA MET A 1 10.39 -16.64 1.61
C MET A 1 10.05 -16.44 3.08
N SER A 2 10.86 -15.68 3.81
CA SER A 2 10.60 -15.43 5.22
C SER A 2 9.44 -14.43 5.39
N LEU A 3 8.85 -14.44 6.58
CA LEU A 3 7.81 -13.46 6.91
C LEU A 3 8.34 -12.04 6.79
N PHE A 4 9.57 -11.82 7.23
CA PHE A 4 10.23 -10.52 7.13
C PHE A 4 10.34 -10.04 5.68
N ALA A 5 10.80 -10.91 4.78
CA ALA A 5 10.92 -10.58 3.37
C ALA A 5 9.55 -10.28 2.74
N HIS A 6 8.53 -11.02 3.15
CA HIS A 6 7.17 -10.80 2.67
C HIS A 6 6.63 -9.44 3.10
N ILE A 7 6.86 -9.07 4.36
CA ILE A 7 6.46 -7.76 4.88
C ILE A 7 7.18 -6.64 4.13
N GLU A 8 8.47 -6.77 3.87
CA GLU A 8 9.23 -5.77 3.11
C GLU A 8 8.69 -5.60 1.70
N GLU A 9 8.35 -6.69 1.05
CA GLU A 9 7.75 -6.66 -0.29
C GLU A 9 6.43 -5.89 -0.28
N LEU A 10 5.60 -6.11 0.72
CA LEU A 10 4.33 -5.40 0.86
C LEU A 10 4.53 -3.92 1.14
N ILE A 11 5.53 -3.58 1.96
CA ILE A 11 5.87 -2.18 2.23
C ILE A 11 6.30 -1.47 0.94
N GLU A 12 7.09 -2.14 0.12
CA GLU A 12 7.52 -1.58 -1.16
C GLU A 12 6.32 -1.33 -2.08
N LYS A 13 5.39 -2.28 -2.15
CA LYS A 13 4.17 -2.11 -2.93
C LYS A 13 3.33 -0.94 -2.41
N HIS A 14 3.27 -0.78 -1.09
CA HIS A 14 2.56 0.33 -0.47
C HIS A 14 3.17 1.68 -0.88
N GLN A 15 4.49 1.77 -0.88
CA GLN A 15 5.19 2.97 -1.31
C GLN A 15 4.95 3.26 -2.78
N ASN A 16 4.92 2.24 -3.63
CA ASN A 16 4.62 2.40 -5.05
C ASN A 16 3.20 2.92 -5.27
N LEU A 17 2.23 2.42 -4.52
CA LEU A 17 0.85 2.92 -4.58
C LEU A 17 0.76 4.37 -4.14
N GLN A 18 1.48 4.75 -3.09
CA GLN A 18 1.52 6.12 -2.64
C GLN A 18 2.05 7.05 -3.73
N ARG A 19 3.08 6.61 -4.43
CA ARG A 19 3.66 7.36 -5.53
C ARG A 19 2.67 7.52 -6.68
N GLN A 20 1.95 6.45 -7.02
CA GLN A 20 0.91 6.50 -8.05
C GLN A 20 -0.23 7.45 -7.68
N ILE A 21 -0.62 7.48 -6.40
CA ILE A 21 -1.63 8.40 -5.92
C ILE A 21 -1.17 9.85 -6.09
N GLU A 22 0.06 10.15 -5.70
CA GLU A 22 0.63 11.48 -5.85
C GLU A 22 0.71 11.92 -7.31
N GLU A 23 1.13 11.02 -8.19
CA GLU A 23 1.17 11.29 -9.62
C GLU A 23 -0.22 11.61 -10.17
N GLU A 24 -1.23 10.83 -9.78
CA GLU A 24 -2.60 11.06 -10.24
C GLU A 24 -3.14 12.39 -9.73
N MET A 25 -2.83 12.76 -8.49
CA MET A 25 -3.26 14.03 -7.90
C MET A 25 -2.62 15.23 -8.60
N ASN A 26 -1.47 15.05 -9.21
CA ASN A 26 -0.76 16.10 -9.93
C ASN A 26 -1.16 16.22 -11.40
N HIS A 27 -2.05 15.36 -11.87
CA HIS A 27 -2.56 15.46 -13.23
C HIS A 27 -3.48 16.67 -13.37
N PRO A 28 -3.44 17.37 -14.53
CA PRO A 28 -4.37 18.48 -14.78
C PRO A 28 -5.84 18.06 -14.70
N LEU A 29 -6.13 16.83 -15.11
CA LEU A 29 -7.46 16.23 -15.01
C LEU A 29 -7.35 14.99 -14.14
N VAL A 30 -7.67 15.13 -12.87
CA VAL A 30 -7.61 14.02 -11.92
C VAL A 30 -8.75 13.05 -12.20
N ASP A 31 -8.41 11.78 -12.43
CA ASP A 31 -9.41 10.71 -12.53
C ASP A 31 -9.79 10.28 -11.11
N THR A 32 -10.94 10.78 -10.63
CA THR A 32 -11.39 10.51 -9.27
C THR A 32 -11.69 9.04 -9.02
N LEU A 33 -12.16 8.32 -10.03
CA LEU A 33 -12.41 6.89 -9.89
C LEU A 33 -11.10 6.12 -9.71
N LYS A 34 -10.11 6.42 -10.55
CA LYS A 34 -8.79 5.81 -10.45
C LYS A 34 -8.12 6.12 -9.11
N LEU A 35 -8.20 7.37 -8.69
CA LEU A 35 -7.66 7.80 -7.40
C LEU A 35 -8.32 7.05 -6.25
N SER A 36 -9.63 6.89 -6.28
CA SER A 36 -10.37 6.15 -5.27
C SER A 36 -9.93 4.68 -5.21
N GLU A 37 -9.74 4.05 -6.36
CA GLU A 37 -9.26 2.67 -6.43
C GLU A 37 -7.85 2.52 -5.86
N LEU A 38 -6.96 3.46 -6.19
CA LEU A 38 -5.59 3.45 -5.68
C LEU A 38 -5.56 3.62 -4.17
N LYS A 39 -6.36 4.52 -3.63
CA LYS A 39 -6.46 4.74 -2.18
C LYS A 39 -7.00 3.50 -1.48
N ARG A 40 -7.96 2.82 -2.09
CA ARG A 40 -8.55 1.61 -1.54
C ARG A 40 -7.53 0.47 -1.50
N LYS A 41 -6.77 0.29 -2.57
CA LYS A 41 -5.68 -0.69 -2.63
C LYS A 41 -4.61 -0.41 -1.58
N LYS A 42 -4.26 0.86 -1.44
CA LYS A 42 -3.27 1.29 -0.43
C LYS A 42 -3.74 0.94 0.97
N LEU A 43 -5.01 1.21 1.28
CA LEU A 43 -5.58 0.91 2.60
C LEU A 43 -5.55 -0.59 2.90
N ARG A 44 -5.97 -1.42 1.93
CA ARG A 44 -5.96 -2.88 2.09
C ARG A 44 -4.54 -3.39 2.35
N LEU A 45 -3.58 -2.84 1.62
CA LEU A 45 -2.19 -3.23 1.75
C LEU A 45 -1.64 -2.84 3.11
N LYS A 46 -1.98 -1.64 3.58
CA LYS A 46 -1.59 -1.16 4.91
C LYS A 46 -2.14 -2.07 6.01
N GLU A 47 -3.40 -2.44 5.91
CA GLU A 47 -4.03 -3.34 6.88
C GLU A 47 -3.35 -4.71 6.90
N LYS A 48 -3.00 -5.23 5.74
CA LYS A 48 -2.30 -6.50 5.61
C LYS A 48 -0.90 -6.43 6.25
N ILE A 49 -0.19 -5.34 6.02
CA ILE A 49 1.14 -5.13 6.61
C ILE A 49 1.03 -5.08 8.13
N GLU A 50 0.08 -4.33 8.66
CA GLU A 50 -0.11 -4.21 10.10
C GLU A 50 -0.48 -5.55 10.74
N LYS A 51 -1.33 -6.31 10.07
CA LYS A 51 -1.72 -7.64 10.55
C LYS A 51 -0.51 -8.58 10.62
N LEU A 52 0.33 -8.58 9.59
CA LEU A 52 1.52 -9.43 9.57
C LEU A 52 2.55 -9.00 10.60
N LYS A 53 2.69 -7.70 10.82
CA LYS A 53 3.58 -7.19 11.87
C LYS A 53 3.09 -7.59 13.26
N ALA A 54 1.79 -7.56 13.48
CA ALA A 54 1.21 -8.00 14.75
C ALA A 54 1.45 -9.48 14.99
N GLU A 55 1.30 -10.32 13.97
CA GLU A 55 1.60 -11.75 14.05
C GLU A 55 3.07 -12.01 14.40
N ARG A 56 3.96 -11.19 13.82
CA ARG A 56 5.39 -11.29 14.09
C ARG A 56 5.74 -10.94 15.54
N GLN A 57 5.00 -10.00 16.13
CA GLN A 57 5.25 -9.53 17.50
C GLN A 57 4.68 -10.46 18.56
N VAL A 58 3.77 -11.32 18.20
CA VAL A 58 3.21 -12.33 19.11
C VAL A 58 4.17 -13.52 19.11
N ALA A 59 5.17 -13.45 19.93
CA ALA A 59 6.14 -14.52 20.09
C ALA A 59 5.73 -15.47 21.21
#